data_3fff09efb3e9138bc2564eb57a119d17
#
_entry.id   3fff09efb3e9138bc2564eb57a119d17
#
_cell.length_a   1.000
_cell.length_b   1.000
_cell.length_c   1.000
_cell.angle_alpha   90.00
_cell.angle_beta   90.00
_cell.angle_gamma   90.00
#
_symmetry.space_group_name_H-M   'P 1'
#
loop_
_entity.id
_entity.type
_entity.pdbx_description
1 polymer ?
#
loop_
_entity_poly.entity_id
_entity_poly.type
_entity_poly.pdbx_seq_one_letter_code
_entity_poly.pdbx_strand_id
1 'polypeptide(L)'
;MITKNGFQVNLNNINSGVMTANAGDSAQFLFVSRAILAGYNCSNVDVRSSRYDAVIDYKGMIFKVQVKGISGSTVSFKDRDRGGRGIDTHNERNIGKRITAKDCDIYVAVDKQVGLCYIIPMVDIDEWDDDAIKSVNVKQLEQYLENWNEIQRLYEIEREKNR
;
A
#
# COMPACT_ATOMS: atom_id res chain seq x y z
N MET A 1 -19.57 16.76 -6.13
CA MET A 1 -19.22 16.21 -4.80
C MET A 1 -17.84 16.72 -4.44
N ILE A 2 -17.67 17.32 -3.26
CA ILE A 2 -16.36 17.81 -2.80
C ILE A 2 -15.71 16.71 -1.97
N THR A 3 -14.50 16.32 -2.32
CA THR A 3 -13.70 15.36 -1.55
C THR A 3 -13.18 16.00 -0.25
N LYS A 4 -12.68 15.19 0.68
CA LYS A 4 -12.07 15.69 1.93
C LYS A 4 -10.94 16.70 1.71
N ASN A 5 -10.28 16.63 0.55
CA ASN A 5 -9.15 17.49 0.20
C ASN A 5 -9.57 18.67 -0.68
N GLY A 6 -10.86 18.97 -0.79
CA GLY A 6 -11.39 20.08 -1.58
C GLY A 6 -11.45 19.85 -3.10
N PHE A 7 -11.06 18.68 -3.59
CA PHE A 7 -11.16 18.34 -5.01
C PHE A 7 -12.56 17.89 -5.38
N GLN A 8 -13.03 18.34 -6.52
CA GLN A 8 -14.29 17.89 -7.06
C GLN A 8 -14.14 16.51 -7.71
N VAL A 9 -15.02 15.60 -7.34
CA VAL A 9 -15.15 14.30 -7.99
C VAL A 9 -16.38 14.33 -8.87
N ASN A 10 -16.17 14.28 -10.17
CA ASN A 10 -17.26 14.25 -11.15
C ASN A 10 -17.71 12.81 -11.45
N LEU A 11 -18.04 12.09 -10.39
CA LEU A 11 -18.49 10.70 -10.43
C LEU A 11 -19.99 10.65 -10.09
N ASN A 12 -20.83 10.82 -11.09
CA ASN A 12 -22.29 10.75 -10.92
C ASN A 12 -22.78 9.35 -11.30
N ASN A 13 -23.73 8.84 -10.53
CA ASN A 13 -24.44 7.58 -10.81
C ASN A 13 -23.56 6.32 -10.87
N ILE A 14 -22.40 6.32 -10.21
CA ILE A 14 -21.56 5.13 -10.13
C ILE A 14 -22.03 4.24 -8.98
N ASN A 15 -22.18 2.96 -9.29
CA ASN A 15 -22.51 1.95 -8.28
C ASN A 15 -21.40 1.89 -7.20
N SER A 16 -21.79 2.05 -5.93
CA SER A 16 -20.87 2.05 -4.80
C SER A 16 -20.09 0.74 -4.64
N GLY A 17 -20.69 -0.38 -5.01
CA GLY A 17 -20.02 -1.69 -5.01
C GLY A 17 -18.88 -1.76 -6.04
N VAL A 18 -19.10 -1.20 -7.24
CA VAL A 18 -18.06 -1.12 -8.28
C VAL A 18 -16.92 -0.20 -7.81
N MET A 19 -17.24 0.95 -7.25
CA MET A 19 -16.23 1.87 -6.69
C MET A 19 -15.38 1.20 -5.62
N THR A 20 -16.01 0.44 -4.73
CA THR A 20 -15.30 -0.29 -3.66
C THR A 20 -14.42 -1.40 -4.23
N ALA A 21 -14.91 -2.14 -5.22
CA ALA A 21 -14.16 -3.21 -5.86
C ALA A 21 -12.89 -2.69 -6.58
N ASN A 22 -13.01 -1.54 -7.25
CA ASN A 22 -11.93 -0.96 -8.04
C ASN A 22 -10.98 -0.06 -7.22
N ALA A 23 -11.32 0.23 -5.97
CA ALA A 23 -10.52 1.15 -5.15
C ALA A 23 -9.07 0.66 -4.91
N GLY A 24 -8.90 -0.66 -4.79
CA GLY A 24 -7.57 -1.29 -4.64
C GLY A 24 -6.72 -1.10 -5.90
N ASP A 25 -7.28 -1.45 -7.04
CA ASP A 25 -6.59 -1.34 -8.34
C ASP A 25 -6.26 0.13 -8.65
N SER A 26 -7.19 1.04 -8.36
CA SER A 26 -6.97 2.48 -8.51
C SER A 26 -5.78 2.96 -7.66
N ALA A 27 -5.68 2.54 -6.41
CA ALA A 27 -4.55 2.90 -5.55
C ALA A 27 -3.22 2.36 -6.10
N GLN A 28 -3.21 1.12 -6.59
CA GLN A 28 -2.04 0.48 -7.18
C GLN A 28 -1.55 1.23 -8.42
N PHE A 29 -2.42 1.58 -9.36
CA PHE A 29 -2.05 2.35 -10.55
C PHE A 29 -1.58 3.76 -10.22
N LEU A 30 -2.22 4.44 -9.26
CA LEU A 30 -1.77 5.75 -8.79
C LEU A 30 -0.35 5.66 -8.24
N PHE A 31 -0.05 4.67 -7.40
CA PHE A 31 1.30 4.46 -6.87
C PHE A 31 2.32 4.25 -7.98
N VAL A 32 2.07 3.33 -8.92
CA VAL A 32 3.00 3.04 -10.02
C VAL A 32 3.27 4.29 -10.84
N SER A 33 2.22 5.05 -11.18
CA SER A 33 2.35 6.31 -11.89
C SER A 33 3.21 7.33 -11.13
N ARG A 34 3.00 7.47 -9.82
CA ARG A 34 3.78 8.38 -8.96
C ARG A 34 5.23 7.94 -8.82
N ALA A 35 5.48 6.63 -8.66
CA ALA A 35 6.83 6.07 -8.59
C ALA A 35 7.63 6.34 -9.87
N ILE A 36 7.01 6.14 -11.04
CA ILE A 36 7.63 6.44 -12.34
C ILE A 36 7.94 7.93 -12.46
N LEU A 37 7.01 8.81 -12.08
CA LEU A 37 7.21 10.25 -12.08
C LEU A 37 8.34 10.69 -11.13
N ALA A 38 8.49 9.99 -10.00
CA ALA A 38 9.58 10.21 -9.05
C ALA A 38 10.95 9.68 -9.53
N GLY A 39 11.00 9.02 -10.70
CA GLY A 39 12.23 8.56 -11.33
C GLY A 39 12.60 7.11 -11.04
N TYR A 40 11.67 6.31 -10.51
CA TYR A 40 11.91 4.89 -10.21
C TYR A 40 11.38 3.98 -11.32
N ASN A 41 12.09 2.89 -11.60
CA ASN A 41 11.59 1.80 -12.44
C ASN A 41 10.58 1.00 -11.61
N CYS A 42 9.30 1.19 -11.88
CA CYS A 42 8.22 0.56 -11.15
C CYS A 42 7.28 -0.19 -12.11
N SER A 43 6.84 -1.38 -11.70
CA SER A 43 5.93 -2.22 -12.48
C SER A 43 4.86 -2.86 -11.59
N ASN A 44 3.67 -3.03 -12.14
CA ASN A 44 2.60 -3.82 -11.51
C ASN A 44 2.94 -5.30 -11.45
N VAL A 45 2.38 -5.96 -10.44
CA VAL A 45 2.34 -7.42 -10.34
C VAL A 45 0.88 -7.86 -10.40
N ASP A 46 0.50 -8.51 -11.50
CA ASP A 46 -0.89 -8.92 -11.79
C ASP A 46 -1.21 -10.35 -11.32
N VAL A 47 -0.49 -10.86 -10.34
CA VAL A 47 -0.71 -12.21 -9.80
C VAL A 47 -1.51 -12.13 -8.51
N ARG A 48 -2.75 -12.61 -8.54
CA ARG A 48 -3.68 -12.56 -7.40
C ARG A 48 -3.21 -13.27 -6.14
N SER A 49 -2.32 -14.25 -6.26
CA SER A 49 -1.72 -14.97 -5.14
C SER A 49 -0.50 -14.27 -4.56
N SER A 50 -0.02 -13.21 -5.20
CA SER A 50 1.09 -12.40 -4.68
C SER A 50 0.69 -11.68 -3.41
N ARG A 51 1.65 -11.55 -2.49
CA ARG A 51 1.52 -10.75 -1.27
C ARG A 51 2.03 -9.31 -1.45
N TYR A 52 2.30 -8.93 -2.69
CA TYR A 52 2.70 -7.58 -3.07
C TYR A 52 2.10 -7.23 -4.42
N ASP A 53 1.89 -5.94 -4.66
CA ASP A 53 1.13 -5.41 -5.80
C ASP A 53 2.02 -4.79 -6.88
N ALA A 54 3.24 -4.43 -6.52
CA ALA A 54 4.20 -3.82 -7.43
C ALA A 54 5.64 -4.18 -7.07
N VAL A 55 6.55 -3.92 -7.98
CA VAL A 55 8.00 -4.01 -7.76
C VAL A 55 8.67 -2.72 -8.19
N ILE A 56 9.72 -2.35 -7.46
CA ILE A 56 10.64 -1.25 -7.81
C ILE A 56 12.02 -1.86 -8.04
N ASP A 57 12.60 -1.60 -9.21
CA ASP A 57 14.02 -1.83 -9.45
C ASP A 57 14.80 -0.54 -9.16
N TYR A 58 15.65 -0.60 -8.15
CA TYR A 58 16.55 0.49 -7.81
C TYR A 58 17.98 0.00 -7.75
N LYS A 59 18.79 0.46 -8.71
CA LYS A 59 20.21 0.08 -8.86
C LYS A 59 20.44 -1.44 -8.92
N GLY A 60 19.53 -2.18 -9.58
CA GLY A 60 19.60 -3.63 -9.72
C GLY A 60 19.08 -4.42 -8.52
N MET A 61 18.59 -3.76 -7.48
CA MET A 61 17.89 -4.39 -6.35
C MET A 61 16.39 -4.26 -6.53
N ILE A 62 15.68 -5.38 -6.42
CA ILE A 62 14.23 -5.42 -6.57
C ILE A 62 13.57 -5.34 -5.20
N PHE A 63 12.73 -4.32 -5.00
CA PHE A 63 11.89 -4.17 -3.82
C PHE A 63 10.45 -4.55 -4.12
N LYS A 64 9.90 -5.43 -3.30
CA LYS A 64 8.46 -5.80 -3.33
C LYS A 64 7.64 -4.75 -2.58
N VAL A 65 6.57 -4.30 -3.22
CA VAL A 65 5.72 -3.22 -2.70
C VAL A 65 4.28 -3.70 -2.54
N GLN A 66 3.75 -3.60 -1.32
CA GLN A 66 2.32 -3.74 -1.06
C GLN A 66 1.65 -2.36 -1.11
N VAL A 67 0.57 -2.23 -1.85
CA VAL A 67 -0.17 -0.97 -1.98
C VAL A 67 -1.53 -1.06 -1.32
N LYS A 68 -1.88 -0.03 -0.55
CA LYS A 68 -3.18 0.06 0.11
C LYS A 68 -3.76 1.46 -0.03
N GLY A 69 -4.99 1.54 -0.48
CA GLY A 69 -5.74 2.81 -0.46
C GLY A 69 -6.12 3.20 0.96
N ILE A 70 -5.93 4.48 1.30
CA ILE A 70 -6.34 5.03 2.59
C ILE A 70 -7.86 5.06 2.66
N SER A 71 -8.42 4.62 3.79
CA SER A 71 -9.84 4.67 4.09
C SER A 71 -10.11 5.77 5.13
N GLY A 72 -10.69 6.87 4.67
CA GLY A 72 -10.87 8.04 5.52
C GLY A 72 -9.53 8.68 5.91
N SER A 73 -9.11 8.50 7.15
CA SER A 73 -7.84 8.99 7.69
C SER A 73 -6.97 7.86 8.25
N THR A 74 -7.28 6.61 7.93
CA THR A 74 -6.57 5.44 8.48
C THR A 74 -6.18 4.45 7.41
N VAL A 75 -5.15 3.68 7.71
CA VAL A 75 -4.68 2.54 6.94
C VAL A 75 -4.44 1.36 7.85
N SER A 76 -4.63 0.14 7.35
CA SER A 76 -4.41 -1.10 8.10
C SER A 76 -3.28 -1.91 7.47
N PHE A 77 -2.31 -2.30 8.26
CA PHE A 77 -1.24 -3.22 7.85
C PHE A 77 -1.64 -4.70 7.99
N LYS A 78 -2.95 -4.95 7.98
CA LYS A 78 -3.52 -6.29 7.87
C LYS A 78 -4.15 -6.45 6.50
N ASP A 79 -3.86 -7.54 5.85
CA ASP A 79 -4.56 -7.95 4.65
C ASP A 79 -5.78 -8.78 5.06
N ARG A 80 -6.92 -8.50 4.45
CA ARG A 80 -8.06 -9.40 4.56
C ARG A 80 -7.69 -10.65 3.78
N ASP A 81 -7.69 -11.79 4.48
CA ASP A 81 -7.58 -13.06 3.78
C ASP A 81 -8.81 -13.19 2.87
N ARG A 82 -8.64 -12.80 1.63
CA ARG A 82 -9.61 -13.10 0.57
C ARG A 82 -9.46 -14.58 0.28
N GLY A 83 -9.97 -15.41 1.19
CA GLY A 83 -10.19 -16.82 0.91
C GLY A 83 -10.78 -16.89 -0.47
N GLY A 84 -10.12 -17.64 -1.35
CA GLY A 84 -10.51 -17.73 -2.75
C GLY A 84 -12.03 -17.90 -2.87
N ARG A 85 -12.60 -17.66 -4.00
CA ARG A 85 -14.05 -17.64 -4.33
C ARG A 85 -14.93 -18.76 -3.73
N GLY A 86 -14.50 -19.39 -2.65
CA GLY A 86 -15.24 -20.31 -1.82
C GLY A 86 -16.15 -19.56 -0.87
N ILE A 87 -17.38 -19.97 -0.81
CA ILE A 87 -18.47 -19.55 0.07
C ILE A 87 -18.12 -19.85 1.54
N ASP A 88 -16.96 -19.40 2.01
CA ASP A 88 -16.54 -19.65 3.38
C ASP A 88 -16.76 -18.41 4.23
N THR A 89 -17.92 -18.41 4.85
CA THR A 89 -18.41 -17.40 5.79
C THR A 89 -17.84 -17.55 7.20
N HIS A 90 -16.77 -18.31 7.40
CA HIS A 90 -16.19 -18.49 8.73
C HIS A 90 -15.53 -17.18 9.21
N ASN A 91 -16.04 -16.67 10.33
CA ASN A 91 -15.57 -15.44 10.99
C ASN A 91 -14.04 -15.42 11.26
N GLU A 92 -13.40 -16.56 11.39
CA GLU A 92 -11.95 -16.70 11.59
C GLU A 92 -11.12 -16.21 10.40
N ARG A 93 -11.64 -16.28 9.18
CA ARG A 93 -10.96 -15.81 7.96
C ARG A 93 -11.01 -14.29 7.77
N ASN A 94 -11.89 -13.61 8.47
CA ASN A 94 -12.02 -12.15 8.43
C ASN A 94 -11.07 -11.40 9.37
N ILE A 95 -10.28 -12.09 10.19
CA ILE A 95 -9.36 -11.49 11.16
C ILE A 95 -8.22 -10.74 10.45
N GLY A 96 -7.92 -11.11 9.22
CA GLY A 96 -6.84 -10.50 8.42
C GLY A 96 -5.46 -10.92 8.91
N LYS A 97 -4.60 -11.28 7.96
CA LYS A 97 -3.21 -11.64 8.23
C LYS A 97 -2.34 -10.37 8.21
N ARG A 98 -1.47 -10.22 9.22
CA ARG A 98 -0.47 -9.16 9.26
C ARG A 98 0.43 -9.22 8.01
N ILE A 99 0.69 -8.07 7.44
CA ILE A 99 1.71 -7.86 6.41
C ILE A 99 3.02 -7.56 7.12
N THR A 100 4.08 -8.26 6.74
CA THR A 100 5.41 -8.18 7.37
C THR A 100 6.50 -7.98 6.33
N ALA A 101 7.72 -7.73 6.78
CA ALA A 101 8.90 -7.64 5.91
C ALA A 101 9.21 -8.94 5.13
N LYS A 102 8.60 -10.07 5.49
CA LYS A 102 8.66 -11.31 4.71
C LYS A 102 7.77 -11.27 3.47
N ASP A 103 6.68 -10.50 3.53
CA ASP A 103 5.70 -10.38 2.44
C ASP A 103 6.14 -9.32 1.42
N CYS A 104 6.59 -8.15 1.89
CA CYS A 104 7.05 -7.04 1.06
C CYS A 104 8.10 -6.20 1.79
N ASP A 105 8.87 -5.44 1.05
CA ASP A 105 9.93 -4.58 1.58
C ASP A 105 9.40 -3.18 1.91
N ILE A 106 8.43 -2.73 1.13
CA ILE A 106 7.83 -1.40 1.24
C ILE A 106 6.31 -1.56 1.28
N TYR A 107 5.68 -0.87 2.22
CA TYR A 107 4.23 -0.69 2.24
C TYR A 107 3.88 0.73 1.81
N VAL A 108 2.99 0.87 0.85
CA VAL A 108 2.56 2.19 0.37
C VAL A 108 1.09 2.41 0.69
N ALA A 109 0.81 3.44 1.48
CA ALA A 109 -0.54 3.93 1.66
C ALA A 109 -0.82 5.07 0.68
N VAL A 110 -1.92 4.97 -0.09
CA VAL A 110 -2.25 5.93 -1.15
C VAL A 110 -3.53 6.67 -0.82
N ASP A 111 -3.47 8.00 -0.82
CA ASP A 111 -4.67 8.82 -0.89
C ASP A 111 -5.24 8.74 -2.31
N LYS A 112 -6.29 7.94 -2.46
CA LYS A 112 -6.92 7.64 -3.75
C LYS A 112 -7.54 8.87 -4.45
N GLN A 113 -7.74 9.97 -3.73
CA GLN A 113 -8.36 11.17 -4.28
C GLN A 113 -7.36 12.07 -5.00
N VAL A 114 -6.14 12.13 -4.47
CA VAL A 114 -5.10 13.04 -4.96
C VAL A 114 -3.82 12.33 -5.39
N GLY A 115 -3.70 11.03 -5.10
CA GLY A 115 -2.54 10.22 -5.48
C GLY A 115 -1.31 10.45 -4.62
N LEU A 116 -1.44 11.06 -3.43
CA LEU A 116 -0.33 11.19 -2.48
C LEU A 116 0.02 9.82 -1.89
N CYS A 117 1.31 9.53 -1.81
CA CYS A 117 1.82 8.26 -1.34
C CYS A 117 2.62 8.43 -0.04
N TYR A 118 2.36 7.53 0.90
CA TYR A 118 3.20 7.33 2.10
C TYR A 118 4.11 6.14 1.82
N ILE A 119 5.42 6.37 1.74
CA ILE A 119 6.41 5.35 1.39
C ILE A 119 6.99 4.78 2.69
N ILE A 120 6.52 3.62 3.11
CA ILE A 120 6.79 3.08 4.45
C ILE A 120 7.65 1.81 4.33
N PRO A 121 8.94 1.83 4.70
CA PRO A 121 9.73 0.63 4.81
C PRO A 121 9.16 -0.32 5.86
N MET A 122 9.00 -1.60 5.51
CA MET A 122 8.43 -2.58 6.43
C MET A 122 9.27 -2.79 7.68
N VAL A 123 10.58 -2.61 7.59
CA VAL A 123 11.50 -2.70 8.74
C VAL A 123 11.18 -1.69 9.85
N ASP A 124 10.54 -0.57 9.52
CA ASP A 124 10.20 0.47 10.49
C ASP A 124 8.94 0.13 11.30
N ILE A 125 8.08 -0.76 10.78
CA ILE A 125 6.79 -1.09 11.38
C ILE A 125 6.68 -2.56 11.83
N ASP A 126 7.65 -3.39 11.50
CA ASP A 126 7.61 -4.82 11.87
C ASP A 126 7.59 -5.04 13.39
N GLU A 127 8.16 -4.12 14.17
CA GLU A 127 8.16 -4.17 15.64
C GLU A 127 6.90 -3.57 16.30
N TRP A 128 5.98 -2.99 15.50
CA TRP A 128 4.75 -2.43 16.06
C TRP A 128 3.82 -3.53 16.53
N ASP A 129 3.11 -3.27 17.63
CA ASP A 129 2.13 -4.21 18.19
C ASP A 129 0.98 -4.50 17.21
N ASP A 130 0.47 -5.72 17.25
CA ASP A 130 -0.62 -6.18 16.40
C ASP A 130 -1.89 -5.34 16.51
N ASP A 131 -2.14 -4.72 17.65
CA ASP A 131 -3.27 -3.82 17.83
C ASP A 131 -2.99 -2.43 17.23
N ALA A 132 -1.76 -1.94 17.34
CA ALA A 132 -1.36 -0.66 16.77
C ALA A 132 -1.51 -0.62 15.25
N ILE A 133 -1.24 -1.73 14.57
CA ILE A 133 -1.26 -1.80 13.08
C ILE A 133 -2.65 -2.02 12.47
N LYS A 134 -3.69 -2.26 13.28
CA LYS A 134 -5.05 -2.51 12.77
C LYS A 134 -5.68 -1.30 12.10
N SER A 135 -5.40 -0.11 12.64
CA SER A 135 -5.98 1.14 12.16
C SER A 135 -5.05 2.29 12.51
N VAL A 136 -4.06 2.53 11.65
CA VAL A 136 -3.06 3.58 11.84
C VAL A 136 -3.57 4.87 11.24
N ASN A 137 -3.60 5.95 12.03
CA ASN A 137 -3.93 7.26 11.51
C ASN A 137 -2.78 7.78 10.64
N VAL A 138 -3.09 8.32 9.48
CA VAL A 138 -2.07 8.83 8.53
C VAL A 138 -1.19 9.93 9.13
N LYS A 139 -1.65 10.65 10.14
CA LYS A 139 -0.82 11.62 10.88
C LYS A 139 0.39 10.98 11.58
N GLN A 140 0.28 9.71 11.97
CA GLN A 140 1.40 8.95 12.56
C GLN A 140 2.44 8.54 11.52
N LEU A 141 2.09 8.65 10.23
CA LEU A 141 2.90 8.25 9.09
C LEU A 141 3.41 9.46 8.30
N GLU A 142 3.22 10.69 8.81
CA GLU A 142 3.51 11.94 8.09
C GLU A 142 4.96 12.04 7.60
N GLN A 143 5.90 11.46 8.33
CA GLN A 143 7.32 11.38 7.93
C GLN A 143 7.55 10.63 6.62
N TYR A 144 6.63 9.76 6.22
CA TYR A 144 6.70 8.95 4.99
C TYR A 144 5.94 9.58 3.81
N LEU A 145 5.22 10.71 4.05
CA LEU A 145 4.41 11.35 3.02
C LEU A 145 5.30 11.91 1.91
N GLU A 146 5.12 11.38 0.69
CA GLU A 146 5.92 11.72 -0.50
C GLU A 146 7.43 11.63 -0.27
N ASN A 147 7.85 10.86 0.72
CA ASN A 147 9.26 10.67 1.06
C ASN A 147 9.87 9.51 0.25
N TRP A 148 10.14 9.76 -1.01
CA TRP A 148 10.73 8.79 -1.94
C TRP A 148 12.18 8.42 -1.57
N ASN A 149 12.85 9.19 -0.70
CA ASN A 149 14.20 8.88 -0.19
C ASN A 149 14.21 7.61 0.68
N GLU A 150 13.07 7.16 1.17
CA GLU A 150 12.96 5.90 1.91
C GLU A 150 13.41 4.68 1.08
N ILE A 151 13.24 4.74 -0.24
CA ILE A 151 13.73 3.69 -1.15
C ILE A 151 15.27 3.65 -1.17
N GLN A 152 15.91 4.82 -1.18
CA GLN A 152 17.37 4.90 -1.09
C GLN A 152 17.88 4.41 0.26
N ARG A 153 17.21 4.82 1.35
CA ARG A 153 17.55 4.37 2.71
C ARG A 153 17.47 2.85 2.81
N LEU A 154 16.40 2.26 2.31
CA LEU A 154 16.23 0.81 2.31
C LEU A 154 17.30 0.10 1.47
N TYR A 155 17.66 0.64 0.31
CA TYR A 155 18.73 0.12 -0.51
C TYR A 155 20.08 0.09 0.25
N GLU A 156 20.44 1.15 0.98
CA GLU A 156 21.68 1.18 1.75
C GLU A 156 21.66 0.15 2.89
N ILE A 157 20.55 -0.01 3.59
CA ILE A 157 20.36 -1.04 4.64
C ILE A 157 20.59 -2.44 4.06
N GLU A 158 19.94 -2.77 2.95
CA GLU A 158 20.06 -4.10 2.35
C GLU A 158 21.47 -4.35 1.76
N ARG A 159 22.09 -3.33 1.22
CA ARG A 159 23.48 -3.42 0.72
C ARG A 159 24.48 -3.71 1.85
N GLU A 160 24.29 -3.13 3.02
CA GLU A 160 25.14 -3.37 4.20
C GLU A 160 24.98 -4.78 4.76
N LYS A 161 23.76 -5.34 4.74
CA LYS A 161 23.52 -6.73 5.17
C LYS A 161 24.21 -7.77 4.27
N ASN A 162 24.43 -7.44 3.01
CA ASN A 162 25.04 -8.33 2.02
C ASN A 162 26.56 -8.15 1.87
N ARG A 163 27.19 -7.34 2.70
CA ARG A 163 28.64 -7.18 2.83
C ARG A 163 29.21 -8.09 3.90
#